data_52640d17a1a09c32c207291bbd3d0457
#
_entry.id   52640d17a1a09c32c207291bbd3d0457
#
_cell.length_a   1.000
_cell.length_b   1.000
_cell.length_c   1.000
_cell.angle_alpha   90.00
_cell.angle_beta   90.00
_cell.angle_gamma   90.00
#
_symmetry.space_group_name_H-M   'P 1'
#
loop_
_entity.id
_entity.type
_entity.pdbx_description
1 polymer ?
#
loop_
_entity_poly.entity_id
_entity_poly.type
_entity_poly.pdbx_seq_one_letter_code
_entity_poly.pdbx_strand_id
1 'polypeptide(L)'
;MRPLADEIRPQTLDEVAGQKHLLGEGALLRRLIENGTDTNLIFYGPSGTGKTTVANIIAKQAKKTLYYLNATTESLQDVKNVIGDVGTMLAPNGVLLYLDEIQYFNKKQQQSLLEFLENGKITMIASTTENPYFYIYNALLSRSTVFEFKPLTVEETIPAVERALSIEKARSPLPFTWEDDVPRTVASGCGGDVRKAVNAVELLYRSAKPADGTLRVTRDDALQLSQCSAMRYDREGDDHYDLLSALQKSIRGSDPDAAVYYLGRLLVAGDLLSPCRRLLVIAAEDIGLAYPQGIVVTKACVDAALQLGLPEARLPLAEAAVLLATAPKSNSAHNAIIAAMEDIQRGAVGDIPRHLKNVHADSAGTARAAAYKYPHVYPNHYVKQRYLPESLGDRTYYEYGPNKTEQAAKRYWDDIKGT
;
A
#
# COMPACT_ATOMS: atom_id res chain seq x y z
N MET A 1 31.57 0.26 11.65
CA MET A 1 31.39 1.56 10.96
C MET A 1 29.88 1.70 10.71
N ARG A 2 29.27 2.83 11.05
CA ARG A 2 27.84 3.04 10.75
C ARG A 2 27.68 3.22 9.24
N PRO A 3 26.57 2.76 8.62
CA PRO A 3 26.29 3.02 7.21
C PRO A 3 26.23 4.52 6.94
N LEU A 4 26.72 4.94 5.77
CA LEU A 4 26.75 6.36 5.38
C LEU A 4 25.34 6.99 5.48
N ALA A 5 24.30 6.29 5.07
CA ALA A 5 22.91 6.74 5.12
C ALA A 5 22.42 7.11 6.54
N ASP A 6 22.97 6.50 7.59
CA ASP A 6 22.63 6.86 8.96
C ASP A 6 23.47 8.04 9.48
N GLU A 7 24.70 8.19 8.99
CA GLU A 7 25.58 9.27 9.41
C GLU A 7 25.19 10.63 8.82
N ILE A 8 24.81 10.65 7.53
CA ILE A 8 24.45 11.87 6.80
C ILE A 8 22.97 12.22 6.87
N ARG A 9 22.23 11.57 7.79
CA ARG A 9 20.79 11.77 7.94
C ARG A 9 20.47 13.25 8.15
N PRO A 10 19.50 13.83 7.43
CA PRO A 10 19.03 15.20 7.60
C PRO A 10 18.74 15.56 9.06
N GLN A 11 19.13 16.76 9.47
CA GLN A 11 18.92 17.27 10.82
C GLN A 11 17.82 18.35 10.88
N THR A 12 17.47 18.94 9.75
CA THR A 12 16.42 19.95 9.58
C THR A 12 15.42 19.53 8.52
N LEU A 13 14.22 20.11 8.53
CA LEU A 13 13.19 19.81 7.54
C LEU A 13 13.61 20.19 6.12
N ASP A 14 14.39 21.26 5.98
CA ASP A 14 14.84 21.76 4.68
C ASP A 14 15.92 20.88 4.03
N GLU A 15 16.59 20.04 4.82
CA GLU A 15 17.54 19.06 4.33
C GLU A 15 16.88 17.76 3.85
N VAL A 16 15.60 17.56 4.18
CA VAL A 16 14.87 16.34 3.78
C VAL A 16 14.58 16.41 2.28
N ALA A 17 15.07 15.42 1.54
CA ALA A 17 14.85 15.34 0.10
C ALA A 17 13.36 15.10 -0.21
N GLY A 18 12.83 15.80 -1.19
CA GLY A 18 11.46 15.65 -1.67
C GLY A 18 10.38 16.01 -0.64
N GLN A 19 9.24 15.31 -0.69
CA GLN A 19 8.09 15.45 0.21
C GLN A 19 7.55 16.89 0.33
N LYS A 20 7.64 17.68 -0.73
CA LYS A 20 7.22 19.12 -0.71
C LYS A 20 5.76 19.30 -0.30
N HIS A 21 4.89 18.34 -0.61
CA HIS A 21 3.47 18.34 -0.20
C HIS A 21 3.27 18.22 1.32
N LEU A 22 4.25 17.68 2.05
CA LEU A 22 4.22 17.53 3.51
C LEU A 22 5.10 18.56 4.22
N LEU A 23 6.29 18.84 3.67
CA LEU A 23 7.36 19.58 4.33
C LEU A 23 7.64 20.93 3.67
N GLY A 24 7.00 21.23 2.54
CA GLY A 24 7.10 22.52 1.87
C GLY A 24 6.55 23.66 2.73
N GLU A 25 6.88 24.89 2.36
CA GLU A 25 6.42 26.08 3.06
C GLU A 25 4.88 26.11 3.11
N GLY A 26 4.32 26.30 4.33
CA GLY A 26 2.88 26.32 4.55
C GLY A 26 2.19 24.95 4.57
N ALA A 27 2.90 23.83 4.34
CA ALA A 27 2.33 22.49 4.42
C ALA A 27 1.89 22.14 5.85
N LEU A 28 0.83 21.34 5.96
CA LEU A 28 0.22 21.01 7.26
C LEU A 28 1.19 20.34 8.23
N LEU A 29 1.92 19.31 7.79
CA LEU A 29 2.88 18.60 8.64
C LEU A 29 4.01 19.53 9.10
N ARG A 30 4.54 20.37 8.20
CA ARG A 30 5.57 21.37 8.55
C ARG A 30 5.09 22.31 9.65
N ARG A 31 3.90 22.87 9.51
CA ARG A 31 3.30 23.76 10.53
C ARG A 31 3.09 23.07 11.87
N LEU A 32 2.65 21.79 11.85
CA LEU A 32 2.50 21.01 13.07
C LEU A 32 3.85 20.83 13.77
N ILE A 33 4.90 20.52 13.03
CA ILE A 33 6.25 20.34 13.57
C ILE A 33 6.80 21.66 14.14
N GLU A 34 6.71 22.75 13.39
CA GLU A 34 7.20 24.07 13.80
C GLU A 34 6.47 24.62 15.06
N ASN A 35 5.19 24.29 15.22
CA ASN A 35 4.39 24.68 16.39
C ASN A 35 4.56 23.73 17.61
N GLY A 36 5.38 22.68 17.50
CA GLY A 36 5.62 21.74 18.59
C GLY A 36 4.44 20.86 18.90
N THR A 37 4.05 20.00 17.94
CA THR A 37 2.88 19.13 18.10
C THR A 37 3.09 18.01 19.09
N ASP A 38 2.07 17.75 19.94
CA ASP A 38 1.92 16.56 20.76
C ASP A 38 0.92 15.55 20.15
N THR A 39 0.60 15.72 18.88
CA THR A 39 -0.37 14.89 18.16
C THR A 39 0.28 13.56 17.74
N ASN A 40 -0.49 12.46 17.87
CA ASN A 40 -0.05 11.18 17.34
C ASN A 40 -0.11 11.18 15.82
N LEU A 41 0.93 10.66 15.18
CA LEU A 41 1.08 10.66 13.73
C LEU A 41 1.25 9.23 13.20
N ILE A 42 0.75 9.01 12.01
CA ILE A 42 0.99 7.79 11.25
C ILE A 42 1.57 8.17 9.90
N PHE A 43 2.79 7.71 9.62
CA PHE A 43 3.50 7.90 8.37
C PHE A 43 3.40 6.64 7.54
N TYR A 44 2.83 6.71 6.35
CA TYR A 44 2.81 5.55 5.46
C TYR A 44 3.42 5.89 4.09
N GLY A 45 3.91 4.87 3.42
CA GLY A 45 4.55 4.98 2.13
C GLY A 45 5.83 4.14 2.01
N PRO A 46 6.46 4.10 0.84
CA PRO A 46 7.61 3.25 0.55
C PRO A 46 8.80 3.47 1.49
N SER A 47 9.70 2.48 1.57
CA SER A 47 10.94 2.61 2.32
C SER A 47 11.84 3.71 1.74
N GLY A 48 12.74 4.26 2.55
CA GLY A 48 13.72 5.26 2.10
C GLY A 48 13.17 6.64 1.75
N THR A 49 11.86 6.90 1.95
CA THR A 49 11.19 8.18 1.64
C THR A 49 11.32 9.25 2.75
N GLY A 50 12.02 8.97 3.85
CA GLY A 50 12.30 9.94 4.90
C GLY A 50 11.45 9.85 6.16
N LYS A 51 10.52 8.88 6.31
CA LYS A 51 9.63 8.72 7.49
C LYS A 51 10.38 8.79 8.82
N THR A 52 11.37 7.92 9.00
CA THR A 52 12.20 7.87 10.21
C THR A 52 13.02 9.16 10.42
N THR A 53 13.47 9.78 9.34
CA THR A 53 14.22 11.05 9.40
C THR A 53 13.34 12.18 9.93
N VAL A 54 12.13 12.31 9.43
CA VAL A 54 11.17 13.32 9.90
C VAL A 54 10.78 13.08 11.36
N ALA A 55 10.57 11.82 11.77
CA ALA A 55 10.31 11.47 13.16
C ALA A 55 11.45 11.90 14.11
N ASN A 56 12.72 11.70 13.70
CA ASN A 56 13.89 12.18 14.47
C ASN A 56 13.90 13.71 14.60
N ILE A 57 13.58 14.43 13.52
CA ILE A 57 13.52 15.90 13.54
C ILE A 57 12.42 16.38 14.49
N ILE A 58 11.23 15.75 14.44
CA ILE A 58 10.11 16.06 15.35
C ILE A 58 10.54 15.86 16.82
N ALA A 59 11.14 14.72 17.15
CA ALA A 59 11.57 14.43 18.50
C ALA A 59 12.58 15.47 19.03
N LYS A 60 13.52 15.87 18.17
CA LYS A 60 14.52 16.87 18.49
C LYS A 60 13.92 18.26 18.74
N GLN A 61 12.95 18.66 17.91
CA GLN A 61 12.26 19.95 18.09
C GLN A 61 11.36 19.97 19.32
N ALA A 62 10.63 18.87 19.58
CA ALA A 62 9.77 18.74 20.75
C ALA A 62 10.55 18.58 22.07
N LYS A 63 11.89 18.46 22.02
CA LYS A 63 12.76 18.19 23.18
C LYS A 63 12.34 16.95 23.97
N LYS A 64 11.66 16.01 23.32
CA LYS A 64 11.24 14.72 23.90
C LYS A 64 12.32 13.66 23.71
N THR A 65 12.39 12.71 24.62
CA THR A 65 13.25 11.54 24.44
C THR A 65 12.65 10.63 23.41
N LEU A 66 13.40 10.37 22.31
CA LEU A 66 12.95 9.47 21.25
C LEU A 66 13.31 8.03 21.61
N TYR A 67 12.29 7.18 21.66
CA TYR A 67 12.44 5.73 21.67
C TYR A 67 12.06 5.17 20.32
N TYR A 68 12.94 4.35 19.78
CA TYR A 68 12.74 3.67 18.51
C TYR A 68 12.45 2.19 18.75
N LEU A 69 11.28 1.73 18.33
CA LEU A 69 10.89 0.33 18.39
C LEU A 69 10.49 -0.13 16.98
N ASN A 70 10.85 -1.37 16.65
CA ASN A 70 10.46 -2.01 15.40
C ASN A 70 9.52 -3.18 15.69
N ALA A 71 8.28 -3.09 15.19
CA ALA A 71 7.24 -4.10 15.45
C ALA A 71 7.55 -5.48 14.87
N THR A 72 8.59 -5.62 14.04
CA THR A 72 9.04 -6.93 13.53
C THR A 72 9.89 -7.70 14.54
N THR A 73 10.59 -7.01 15.44
CA THR A 73 11.57 -7.59 16.36
C THR A 73 11.21 -7.40 17.82
N GLU A 74 10.44 -6.35 18.14
CA GLU A 74 10.11 -5.99 19.51
C GLU A 74 8.65 -6.29 19.86
N SER A 75 8.42 -6.38 21.16
CA SER A 75 7.14 -6.80 21.74
C SER A 75 6.40 -5.64 22.43
N LEU A 76 5.15 -5.87 22.82
CA LEU A 76 4.40 -4.93 23.66
C LEU A 76 5.06 -4.71 25.02
N GLN A 77 5.86 -5.67 25.52
CA GLN A 77 6.60 -5.50 26.77
C GLN A 77 7.68 -4.43 26.65
N ASP A 78 8.31 -4.30 25.47
CA ASP A 78 9.31 -3.27 25.22
C ASP A 78 8.67 -1.88 25.20
N VAL A 79 7.45 -1.76 24.65
CA VAL A 79 6.64 -0.53 24.77
C VAL A 79 6.36 -0.18 26.22
N LYS A 80 5.98 -1.16 27.06
CA LYS A 80 5.74 -0.94 28.50
C LYS A 80 6.99 -0.49 29.25
N ASN A 81 8.15 -1.02 28.87
CA ASN A 81 9.43 -0.60 29.44
C ASN A 81 9.70 0.88 29.14
N VAL A 82 9.49 1.31 27.89
CA VAL A 82 9.61 2.72 27.48
C VAL A 82 8.67 3.63 28.28
N ILE A 83 7.45 3.17 28.57
CA ILE A 83 6.50 3.93 29.37
C ILE A 83 6.96 4.07 30.82
N GLY A 84 7.65 3.07 31.35
CA GLY A 84 8.25 3.14 32.70
C GLY A 84 9.28 4.28 32.85
N ASP A 85 9.87 4.72 31.75
CA ASP A 85 10.86 5.81 31.76
C ASP A 85 10.22 7.22 31.73
N VAL A 86 8.91 7.32 31.48
CA VAL A 86 8.19 8.60 31.41
C VAL A 86 8.21 9.31 32.76
N GLY A 87 8.68 10.55 32.76
CA GLY A 87 8.77 11.37 33.97
C GLY A 87 9.96 11.01 34.88
N THR A 88 10.85 10.12 34.45
CA THR A 88 12.12 9.84 35.13
C THR A 88 13.23 10.74 34.59
N MET A 89 14.45 10.62 35.16
CA MET A 89 15.63 11.32 34.64
C MET A 89 15.98 10.93 33.19
N LEU A 90 15.49 9.78 32.68
CA LEU A 90 15.72 9.33 31.32
C LEU A 90 14.82 10.05 30.28
N ALA A 91 13.63 10.49 30.73
CA ALA A 91 12.68 11.19 29.86
C ALA A 91 11.97 12.35 30.58
N PRO A 92 12.70 13.40 31.00
CA PRO A 92 12.15 14.47 31.83
C PRO A 92 11.09 15.31 31.13
N ASN A 93 11.15 15.41 29.79
CA ASN A 93 10.24 16.18 28.94
C ASN A 93 9.19 15.32 28.23
N GLY A 94 9.03 14.06 28.66
CA GLY A 94 8.14 13.09 28.04
C GLY A 94 8.81 12.27 26.94
N VAL A 95 8.05 11.32 26.41
CA VAL A 95 8.52 10.33 25.45
C VAL A 95 7.83 10.55 24.11
N LEU A 96 8.62 10.49 23.04
CA LEU A 96 8.14 10.28 21.68
C LEU A 96 8.51 8.83 21.30
N LEU A 97 7.49 8.01 21.11
CA LEU A 97 7.65 6.63 20.64
C LEU A 97 7.57 6.61 19.12
N TYR A 98 8.67 6.26 18.45
CA TYR A 98 8.63 5.91 17.03
C TYR A 98 8.48 4.40 16.89
N LEU A 99 7.35 3.95 16.38
CA LEU A 99 7.03 2.55 16.15
C LEU A 99 7.10 2.25 14.65
N ASP A 100 8.18 1.59 14.22
CA ASP A 100 8.39 1.21 12.82
C ASP A 100 7.65 -0.08 12.48
N GLU A 101 7.11 -0.14 11.26
CA GLU A 101 6.39 -1.28 10.70
C GLU A 101 5.22 -1.77 11.58
N ILE A 102 4.39 -0.85 12.06
CA ILE A 102 3.27 -1.10 13.00
C ILE A 102 2.32 -2.22 12.54
N GLN A 103 2.20 -2.50 11.24
CA GLN A 103 1.35 -3.57 10.70
C GLN A 103 1.73 -4.97 11.18
N TYR A 104 2.95 -5.17 11.70
CA TYR A 104 3.37 -6.44 12.29
C TYR A 104 2.85 -6.64 13.71
N PHE A 105 2.39 -5.59 14.39
CA PHE A 105 1.64 -5.75 15.62
C PHE A 105 0.23 -6.25 15.33
N ASN A 106 -0.16 -7.33 16.00
CA ASN A 106 -1.53 -7.83 15.89
C ASN A 106 -2.54 -6.86 16.54
N LYS A 107 -3.83 -7.07 16.27
CA LYS A 107 -4.91 -6.19 16.73
C LYS A 107 -4.91 -5.98 18.24
N LYS A 108 -4.61 -7.01 19.06
CA LYS A 108 -4.55 -6.90 20.53
C LYS A 108 -3.38 -6.03 20.97
N GLN A 109 -2.23 -6.16 20.32
CA GLN A 109 -1.05 -5.35 20.61
C GLN A 109 -1.31 -3.88 20.24
N GLN A 110 -1.88 -3.62 19.06
CA GLN A 110 -2.27 -2.27 18.67
C GLN A 110 -3.33 -1.67 19.62
N GLN A 111 -4.30 -2.45 20.06
CA GLN A 111 -5.32 -2.00 21.02
C GLN A 111 -4.70 -1.63 22.36
N SER A 112 -3.68 -2.34 22.82
CA SER A 112 -2.99 -2.03 24.08
C SER A 112 -2.22 -0.71 24.05
N LEU A 113 -1.86 -0.20 22.86
CA LEU A 113 -1.23 1.11 22.72
C LEU A 113 -2.18 2.26 23.06
N LEU A 114 -3.51 2.06 22.90
CA LEU A 114 -4.52 3.11 23.13
C LEU A 114 -4.47 3.65 24.57
N GLU A 115 -4.32 2.78 25.56
CA GLU A 115 -4.26 3.18 26.97
C GLU A 115 -3.17 4.22 27.23
N PHE A 116 -2.03 4.06 26.57
CA PHE A 116 -0.87 4.93 26.75
C PHE A 116 -0.98 6.24 26.00
N LEU A 117 -1.66 6.22 24.84
CA LEU A 117 -1.95 7.41 24.05
C LEU A 117 -3.04 8.27 24.71
N GLU A 118 -4.08 7.64 25.24
CA GLU A 118 -5.20 8.34 25.89
C GLU A 118 -4.78 9.02 27.20
N ASN A 119 -3.86 8.43 27.93
CA ASN A 119 -3.33 9.00 29.17
C ASN A 119 -2.30 10.12 28.92
N GLY A 120 -1.97 10.44 27.67
CA GLY A 120 -0.97 11.44 27.31
C GLY A 120 0.46 11.14 27.77
N LYS A 121 0.73 9.90 28.21
CA LYS A 121 2.06 9.48 28.69
C LYS A 121 3.10 9.47 27.57
N ILE A 122 2.68 9.13 26.37
CA ILE A 122 3.53 9.10 25.18
C ILE A 122 2.88 9.83 24.02
N THR A 123 3.71 10.42 23.17
CA THR A 123 3.31 10.81 21.80
C THR A 123 3.86 9.76 20.85
N MET A 124 3.01 9.23 19.96
CA MET A 124 3.39 8.18 19.04
C MET A 124 3.53 8.69 17.61
N ILE A 125 4.60 8.29 16.95
CA ILE A 125 4.72 8.32 15.49
C ILE A 125 4.86 6.88 15.04
N ALA A 126 3.84 6.34 14.41
CA ALA A 126 3.91 5.02 13.78
C ALA A 126 4.28 5.14 12.31
N SER A 127 5.05 4.17 11.79
CA SER A 127 5.33 4.07 10.36
C SER A 127 4.91 2.72 9.79
N THR A 128 4.55 2.71 8.54
CA THR A 128 4.20 1.51 7.77
C THR A 128 4.51 1.70 6.30
N THR A 129 4.84 0.60 5.62
CA THR A 129 4.92 0.55 4.15
C THR A 129 3.58 0.18 3.51
N GLU A 130 2.63 -0.29 4.31
CA GLU A 130 1.31 -0.74 3.87
C GLU A 130 0.25 0.36 4.04
N ASN A 131 -0.89 0.21 3.36
CA ASN A 131 -2.00 1.17 3.50
C ASN A 131 -2.58 1.09 4.93
N PRO A 132 -2.50 2.18 5.74
CA PRO A 132 -2.87 2.16 7.15
C PRO A 132 -4.34 1.83 7.39
N TYR A 133 -5.22 2.15 6.46
CA TYR A 133 -6.67 1.91 6.61
C TYR A 133 -7.05 0.43 6.58
N PHE A 134 -6.16 -0.45 6.11
CA PHE A 134 -6.39 -1.90 6.11
C PHE A 134 -5.69 -2.63 7.25
N TYR A 135 -4.57 -2.10 7.74
CA TYR A 135 -3.68 -2.82 8.66
C TYR A 135 -3.64 -2.22 10.07
N ILE A 136 -4.02 -0.96 10.23
CA ILE A 136 -4.01 -0.30 11.53
C ILE A 136 -5.41 -0.33 12.15
N TYR A 137 -5.46 -0.57 13.46
CA TYR A 137 -6.71 -0.62 14.21
C TYR A 137 -7.41 0.74 14.18
N ASN A 138 -8.71 0.75 13.81
CA ASN A 138 -9.48 1.97 13.60
C ASN A 138 -9.45 2.96 14.78
N ALA A 139 -9.36 2.47 16.03
CA ALA A 139 -9.28 3.34 17.18
C ALA A 139 -7.93 4.09 17.29
N LEU A 140 -6.84 3.54 16.74
CA LEU A 140 -5.57 4.26 16.60
C LEU A 140 -5.64 5.30 15.47
N LEU A 141 -6.25 4.92 14.34
CA LEU A 141 -6.45 5.84 13.21
C LEU A 141 -7.26 7.07 13.62
N SER A 142 -8.34 6.88 14.40
CA SER A 142 -9.20 8.00 14.86
C SER A 142 -8.50 8.95 15.83
N ARG A 143 -7.39 8.56 16.43
CA ARG A 143 -6.58 9.33 17.39
C ARG A 143 -5.25 9.81 16.84
N SER A 144 -5.02 9.60 15.54
CA SER A 144 -3.77 9.92 14.87
C SER A 144 -4.04 10.67 13.57
N THR A 145 -3.11 11.52 13.16
CA THR A 145 -3.15 12.14 11.84
C THR A 145 -2.26 11.34 10.89
N VAL A 146 -2.83 10.95 9.75
CA VAL A 146 -2.16 10.12 8.75
C VAL A 146 -1.52 10.99 7.68
N PHE A 147 -0.24 10.74 7.36
CA PHE A 147 0.50 11.42 6.30
C PHE A 147 1.12 10.41 5.33
N GLU A 148 0.91 10.64 4.04
CA GLU A 148 1.45 9.84 2.96
C GLU A 148 2.82 10.36 2.52
N PHE A 149 3.85 9.52 2.62
CA PHE A 149 5.16 9.75 2.05
C PHE A 149 5.23 9.12 0.67
N LYS A 150 5.46 9.93 -0.35
CA LYS A 150 5.53 9.48 -1.74
C LYS A 150 6.96 9.09 -2.13
N PRO A 151 7.12 8.16 -3.11
CA PRO A 151 8.43 7.93 -3.73
C PRO A 151 9.01 9.25 -4.23
N LEU A 152 10.32 9.43 -4.12
CA LEU A 152 10.98 10.63 -4.62
C LEU A 152 11.19 10.51 -6.13
N THR A 153 11.08 11.63 -6.83
CA THR A 153 11.50 11.73 -8.22
C THR A 153 13.03 11.68 -8.32
N VAL A 154 13.53 11.44 -9.52
CA VAL A 154 14.97 11.47 -9.79
C VAL A 154 15.55 12.84 -9.40
N GLU A 155 14.90 13.91 -9.78
CA GLU A 155 15.30 15.29 -9.49
C GLU A 155 15.34 15.60 -7.99
N GLU A 156 14.41 15.05 -7.23
CA GLU A 156 14.39 15.18 -5.76
C GLU A 156 15.45 14.33 -5.06
N THR A 157 15.90 13.25 -5.70
CA THR A 157 16.91 12.35 -5.15
C THR A 157 18.33 12.84 -5.41
N ILE A 158 18.59 13.52 -6.54
CA ILE A 158 19.92 14.00 -6.93
C ILE A 158 20.62 14.80 -5.81
N PRO A 159 19.99 15.78 -5.12
CA PRO A 159 20.66 16.54 -4.06
C PRO A 159 21.18 15.68 -2.90
N ALA A 160 20.48 14.58 -2.57
CA ALA A 160 20.92 13.65 -1.54
C ALA A 160 22.15 12.83 -2.00
N VAL A 161 22.18 12.45 -3.27
CA VAL A 161 23.35 11.76 -3.90
C VAL A 161 24.56 12.69 -3.93
N GLU A 162 24.40 13.93 -4.37
CA GLU A 162 25.47 14.93 -4.43
C GLU A 162 26.05 15.23 -3.05
N ARG A 163 25.18 15.36 -2.05
CA ARG A 163 25.58 15.50 -0.64
C ARG A 163 26.42 14.30 -0.18
N ALA A 164 25.99 13.08 -0.49
CA ALA A 164 26.72 11.87 -0.13
C ALA A 164 28.09 11.80 -0.81
N LEU A 165 28.18 12.08 -2.12
CA LEU A 165 29.43 12.16 -2.89
C LEU A 165 30.38 13.22 -2.31
N SER A 166 29.87 14.38 -1.94
CA SER A 166 30.63 15.47 -1.36
C SER A 166 31.22 15.12 0.01
N ILE A 167 30.47 14.38 0.81
CA ILE A 167 30.93 13.89 2.13
C ILE A 167 32.03 12.84 1.95
N GLU A 168 31.86 11.89 1.04
CA GLU A 168 32.91 10.90 0.74
C GLU A 168 34.17 11.57 0.18
N LYS A 169 34.00 12.58 -0.66
CA LYS A 169 35.14 13.40 -1.16
C LYS A 169 35.90 14.07 -0.03
N ALA A 170 35.20 14.63 0.95
CA ALA A 170 35.83 15.31 2.09
C ALA A 170 36.57 14.34 3.04
N ARG A 171 36.15 13.08 3.08
CA ARG A 171 36.74 12.02 3.93
C ARG A 171 37.84 11.24 3.24
N SER A 172 37.90 11.31 1.93
CA SER A 172 38.81 10.52 1.14
C SER A 172 40.26 10.95 1.36
N PRO A 173 41.21 9.99 1.61
CA PRO A 173 42.62 10.27 1.70
C PRO A 173 43.25 10.60 0.35
N LEU A 174 42.59 10.22 -0.76
CA LEU A 174 43.02 10.53 -2.11
C LEU A 174 42.00 11.49 -2.77
N PRO A 175 42.41 12.27 -3.77
CA PRO A 175 41.45 13.04 -4.55
C PRO A 175 40.35 12.13 -5.10
N PHE A 176 39.10 12.51 -4.88
CA PHE A 176 37.92 11.76 -5.32
C PHE A 176 37.11 12.58 -6.29
N THR A 177 36.84 12.03 -7.48
CA THR A 177 36.12 12.68 -8.58
C THR A 177 35.11 11.71 -9.18
N TRP A 178 34.08 12.28 -9.79
CA TRP A 178 33.03 11.55 -10.51
C TRP A 178 32.60 12.29 -11.77
N GLU A 179 32.03 11.58 -12.72
CA GLU A 179 31.45 12.16 -13.94
C GLU A 179 30.12 12.84 -13.64
N ASP A 180 29.77 13.90 -14.39
CA ASP A 180 28.59 14.75 -14.15
C ASP A 180 27.26 13.97 -14.16
N ASP A 181 27.18 12.87 -14.93
CA ASP A 181 26.00 12.03 -15.03
C ASP A 181 25.84 11.00 -13.88
N VAL A 182 26.86 10.82 -13.04
CA VAL A 182 26.83 9.84 -11.93
C VAL A 182 25.69 10.11 -10.95
N PRO A 183 25.44 11.34 -10.45
CA PRO A 183 24.35 11.59 -9.53
C PRO A 183 22.99 11.23 -10.11
N ARG A 184 22.72 11.60 -11.35
CA ARG A 184 21.47 11.27 -12.06
C ARG A 184 21.31 9.78 -12.28
N THR A 185 22.40 9.09 -12.68
CA THR A 185 22.40 7.63 -12.91
C THR A 185 22.09 6.87 -11.63
N VAL A 186 22.73 7.24 -10.51
CA VAL A 186 22.46 6.65 -9.19
C VAL A 186 21.01 6.91 -8.76
N ALA A 187 20.53 8.16 -8.86
CA ALA A 187 19.17 8.52 -8.49
C ALA A 187 18.13 7.75 -9.30
N SER A 188 18.34 7.58 -10.62
CA SER A 188 17.46 6.81 -11.50
C SER A 188 17.39 5.33 -11.14
N GLY A 189 18.50 4.74 -10.68
CA GLY A 189 18.59 3.32 -10.32
C GLY A 189 18.01 2.97 -8.95
N CYS A 190 17.59 3.96 -8.15
CA CYS A 190 17.15 3.74 -6.76
C CYS A 190 15.64 3.82 -6.55
N GLY A 191 14.85 4.11 -7.59
CA GLY A 191 13.38 4.07 -7.53
C GLY A 191 12.76 4.96 -6.43
N GLY A 192 13.36 6.13 -6.14
CA GLY A 192 12.87 7.06 -5.12
C GLY A 192 13.23 6.70 -3.67
N ASP A 193 14.07 5.69 -3.43
CA ASP A 193 14.60 5.33 -2.11
C ASP A 193 15.95 6.01 -1.86
N VAL A 194 15.95 7.09 -1.07
CA VAL A 194 17.16 7.87 -0.75
C VAL A 194 18.19 7.04 0.03
N ARG A 195 17.76 6.14 0.90
CA ARG A 195 18.69 5.29 1.67
C ARG A 195 19.53 4.42 0.74
N LYS A 196 18.89 3.86 -0.31
CA LYS A 196 19.58 3.08 -1.31
C LYS A 196 20.49 3.93 -2.19
N ALA A 197 20.04 5.13 -2.53
CA ALA A 197 20.87 6.07 -3.29
C ALA A 197 22.15 6.41 -2.54
N VAL A 198 22.08 6.68 -1.25
CA VAL A 198 23.25 6.96 -0.41
C VAL A 198 24.13 5.72 -0.21
N ASN A 199 23.53 4.54 0.00
CA ASN A 199 24.30 3.28 0.08
C ASN A 199 24.99 2.96 -1.25
N ALA A 200 24.39 3.28 -2.38
CA ALA A 200 24.99 3.13 -3.70
C ALA A 200 26.24 4.02 -3.84
N VAL A 201 26.19 5.26 -3.36
CA VAL A 201 27.35 6.17 -3.34
C VAL A 201 28.48 5.58 -2.48
N GLU A 202 28.17 5.08 -1.27
CA GLU A 202 29.17 4.46 -0.41
C GLU A 202 29.82 3.26 -1.08
N LEU A 203 29.04 2.44 -1.80
CA LEU A 203 29.56 1.29 -2.53
C LEU A 203 30.42 1.70 -3.72
N LEU A 204 29.99 2.71 -4.50
CA LEU A 204 30.80 3.28 -5.60
C LEU A 204 32.13 3.82 -5.09
N TYR A 205 32.12 4.57 -4.01
CA TYR A 205 33.36 5.07 -3.40
C TYR A 205 34.30 3.94 -2.98
N ARG A 206 33.77 2.91 -2.29
CA ARG A 206 34.58 1.77 -1.82
C ARG A 206 35.11 0.89 -2.97
N SER A 207 34.43 0.86 -4.10
CA SER A 207 34.82 0.08 -5.28
C SER A 207 35.73 0.86 -6.25
N ALA A 208 35.82 2.18 -6.07
CA ALA A 208 36.62 3.03 -6.94
C ALA A 208 38.10 2.64 -6.90
N LYS A 209 38.69 2.46 -8.09
CA LYS A 209 40.11 2.11 -8.22
C LYS A 209 40.95 3.39 -8.41
N PRO A 210 42.09 3.51 -7.73
CA PRO A 210 42.98 4.64 -7.96
C PRO A 210 43.59 4.55 -9.36
N ALA A 211 43.43 5.62 -10.14
CA ALA A 211 44.11 5.86 -11.41
C ALA A 211 44.85 7.19 -11.28
N ASP A 212 46.14 7.19 -11.56
CA ASP A 212 47.02 8.37 -11.44
C ASP A 212 46.88 9.11 -10.07
N GLY A 213 46.74 8.33 -9.00
CA GLY A 213 46.63 8.87 -7.65
C GLY A 213 45.26 9.47 -7.31
N THR A 214 44.27 9.36 -8.19
CA THR A 214 42.88 9.88 -8.00
C THR A 214 41.87 8.73 -8.04
N LEU A 215 40.93 8.71 -7.11
CA LEU A 215 39.79 7.81 -7.16
C LEU A 215 38.75 8.44 -8.12
N ARG A 216 38.38 7.71 -9.15
CA ARG A 216 37.38 8.19 -10.13
C ARG A 216 36.23 7.20 -10.23
N VAL A 217 34.99 7.72 -10.18
CA VAL A 217 33.77 7.00 -10.48
C VAL A 217 33.23 7.45 -11.83
N THR A 218 33.02 6.48 -12.71
CA THR A 218 32.47 6.71 -14.05
C THR A 218 30.94 6.47 -14.06
N ARG A 219 30.29 6.96 -15.11
CA ARG A 219 28.89 6.64 -15.39
C ARG A 219 28.68 5.12 -15.54
N ASP A 220 29.63 4.42 -16.15
CA ASP A 220 29.52 2.96 -16.33
C ASP A 220 29.56 2.20 -15.00
N ASP A 221 30.37 2.64 -14.03
CA ASP A 221 30.34 2.09 -12.66
C ASP A 221 28.95 2.27 -12.02
N ALA A 222 28.39 3.46 -12.15
CA ALA A 222 27.04 3.76 -11.65
C ALA A 222 25.96 2.96 -12.37
N LEU A 223 26.06 2.74 -13.68
CA LEU A 223 25.14 1.92 -14.46
C LEU A 223 25.23 0.44 -14.06
N GLN A 224 26.43 -0.12 -13.89
CA GLN A 224 26.60 -1.51 -13.43
C GLN A 224 25.95 -1.72 -12.07
N LEU A 225 26.12 -0.79 -11.14
CA LEU A 225 25.48 -0.84 -9.83
C LEU A 225 23.96 -0.70 -9.95
N SER A 226 23.49 0.21 -10.80
CA SER A 226 22.05 0.45 -11.04
C SER A 226 21.38 -0.72 -11.76
N GLN A 227 22.05 -1.39 -12.70
CA GLN A 227 21.54 -2.58 -13.38
C GLN A 227 21.37 -3.77 -12.41
N CYS A 228 22.30 -3.97 -11.48
CA CYS A 228 22.13 -4.92 -10.40
C CYS A 228 20.96 -4.56 -9.47
N SER A 229 20.65 -3.28 -9.33
CA SER A 229 19.52 -2.75 -8.57
C SER A 229 18.22 -2.70 -9.39
N ALA A 230 18.28 -2.32 -10.66
CA ALA A 230 17.12 -2.13 -11.53
C ALA A 230 16.38 -3.45 -11.82
N MET A 231 17.08 -4.59 -11.89
CA MET A 231 16.44 -5.91 -11.91
C MET A 231 15.56 -6.17 -10.65
N ARG A 232 15.78 -5.41 -9.56
CA ARG A 232 14.99 -5.48 -8.32
C ARG A 232 14.04 -4.28 -8.13
N TYR A 233 14.12 -3.23 -8.98
CA TYR A 233 13.64 -1.88 -8.63
C TYR A 233 12.51 -1.30 -9.46
N ASP A 234 12.07 -1.95 -10.51
CA ASP A 234 10.91 -1.50 -11.28
C ASP A 234 9.56 -1.73 -10.53
N ARG A 235 9.62 -1.97 -9.21
CA ARG A 235 8.45 -2.36 -8.41
C ARG A 235 7.54 -1.21 -7.97
N GLU A 236 7.99 0.04 -8.01
CA GLU A 236 7.28 1.19 -7.41
C GLU A 236 7.27 2.46 -8.28
N GLY A 237 7.74 2.40 -9.53
CA GLY A 237 7.71 3.52 -10.48
C GLY A 237 6.44 3.55 -11.33
N ASP A 238 6.24 4.65 -12.06
CA ASP A 238 5.14 4.80 -13.03
C ASP A 238 5.12 3.66 -14.06
N ASP A 239 6.30 3.18 -14.49
CA ASP A 239 6.46 2.03 -15.39
C ASP A 239 5.88 0.73 -14.81
N HIS A 240 5.95 0.53 -13.49
CA HIS A 240 5.37 -0.64 -12.83
C HIS A 240 3.84 -0.63 -12.88
N TYR A 241 3.22 0.52 -12.58
CA TYR A 241 1.77 0.69 -12.69
C TYR A 241 1.31 0.57 -14.14
N ASP A 242 2.10 1.07 -15.09
CA ASP A 242 1.83 0.94 -16.52
C ASP A 242 1.92 -0.52 -16.98
N LEU A 243 2.87 -1.31 -16.48
CA LEU A 243 2.98 -2.75 -16.75
C LEU A 243 1.77 -3.52 -16.20
N LEU A 244 1.34 -3.24 -14.97
CA LEU A 244 0.13 -3.85 -14.39
C LEU A 244 -1.12 -3.44 -15.15
N SER A 245 -1.21 -2.20 -15.59
CA SER A 245 -2.28 -1.68 -16.43
C SER A 245 -2.29 -2.34 -17.81
N ALA A 246 -1.12 -2.51 -18.43
CA ALA A 246 -0.96 -3.18 -19.72
C ALA A 246 -1.35 -4.66 -19.62
N LEU A 247 -0.92 -5.37 -18.55
CA LEU A 247 -1.34 -6.74 -18.26
C LEU A 247 -2.87 -6.86 -18.19
N GLN A 248 -3.52 -6.00 -17.41
CA GLN A 248 -4.98 -6.01 -17.29
C GLN A 248 -5.67 -5.70 -18.61
N LYS A 249 -5.21 -4.67 -19.33
CA LYS A 249 -5.80 -4.27 -20.61
C LYS A 249 -5.62 -5.34 -21.69
N SER A 250 -4.50 -6.05 -21.70
CA SER A 250 -4.26 -7.17 -22.61
C SER A 250 -5.23 -8.33 -22.35
N ILE A 251 -5.41 -8.71 -21.08
CA ILE A 251 -6.36 -9.75 -20.68
C ILE A 251 -7.79 -9.32 -21.01
N ARG A 252 -8.17 -8.07 -20.69
CA ARG A 252 -9.47 -7.48 -21.02
C ARG A 252 -9.72 -7.46 -22.55
N GLY A 253 -8.67 -7.15 -23.31
CA GLY A 253 -8.69 -7.16 -24.78
C GLY A 253 -8.60 -8.54 -25.41
N SER A 254 -8.50 -9.62 -24.60
CA SER A 254 -8.38 -11.01 -25.06
C SER A 254 -7.13 -11.27 -25.92
N ASP A 255 -6.03 -10.63 -25.58
CA ASP A 255 -4.71 -10.87 -26.19
C ASP A 255 -3.82 -11.67 -25.21
N PRO A 256 -3.73 -13.01 -25.34
CA PRO A 256 -2.93 -13.84 -24.44
C PRO A 256 -1.43 -13.63 -24.61
N ASP A 257 -0.96 -13.29 -25.82
CA ASP A 257 0.48 -13.09 -26.07
C ASP A 257 0.98 -11.83 -25.39
N ALA A 258 0.26 -10.73 -25.50
CA ALA A 258 0.57 -9.49 -24.77
C ALA A 258 0.44 -9.70 -23.26
N ALA A 259 -0.56 -10.45 -22.77
CA ALA A 259 -0.74 -10.74 -21.36
C ALA A 259 0.48 -11.50 -20.78
N VAL A 260 0.94 -12.54 -21.46
CA VAL A 260 2.12 -13.31 -21.03
C VAL A 260 3.39 -12.46 -21.12
N TYR A 261 3.52 -11.61 -22.12
CA TYR A 261 4.66 -10.70 -22.26
C TYR A 261 4.76 -9.72 -21.07
N TYR A 262 3.68 -9.00 -20.74
CA TYR A 262 3.68 -8.06 -19.63
C TYR A 262 3.82 -8.75 -18.26
N LEU A 263 3.20 -9.93 -18.10
CA LEU A 263 3.43 -10.77 -16.93
C LEU A 263 4.93 -11.14 -16.80
N GLY A 264 5.55 -11.59 -17.90
CA GLY A 264 6.96 -11.93 -17.95
C GLY A 264 7.87 -10.77 -17.52
N ARG A 265 7.57 -9.54 -17.98
CA ARG A 265 8.31 -8.34 -17.57
C ARG A 265 8.23 -8.09 -16.06
N LEU A 266 7.05 -8.23 -15.45
CA LEU A 266 6.87 -8.10 -14.00
C LEU A 266 7.65 -9.16 -13.22
N LEU A 267 7.60 -10.42 -13.67
CA LEU A 267 8.29 -11.53 -13.00
C LEU A 267 9.83 -11.45 -13.14
N VAL A 268 10.34 -11.01 -14.30
CA VAL A 268 11.78 -10.76 -14.51
C VAL A 268 12.27 -9.63 -13.60
N ALA A 269 11.45 -8.59 -13.38
CA ALA A 269 11.72 -7.55 -12.38
C ALA A 269 11.63 -8.07 -10.92
N GLY A 270 11.28 -9.37 -10.73
CA GLY A 270 11.18 -10.02 -9.42
C GLY A 270 9.91 -9.65 -8.66
N ASP A 271 8.92 -9.04 -9.31
CA ASP A 271 7.63 -8.77 -8.69
C ASP A 271 6.71 -9.98 -8.84
N LEU A 272 6.46 -10.65 -7.72
CA LEU A 272 5.54 -11.78 -7.63
C LEU A 272 4.16 -11.35 -7.11
N LEU A 273 4.11 -10.40 -6.17
CA LEU A 273 2.89 -10.11 -5.42
C LEU A 273 1.90 -9.26 -6.22
N SER A 274 2.37 -8.26 -6.96
CA SER A 274 1.49 -7.37 -7.70
C SER A 274 0.75 -8.06 -8.84
N PRO A 275 1.39 -8.89 -9.70
CA PRO A 275 0.67 -9.66 -10.70
C PRO A 275 -0.29 -10.69 -10.07
N CYS A 276 0.05 -11.32 -8.93
CA CYS A 276 -0.88 -12.19 -8.22
C CYS A 276 -2.17 -11.46 -7.81
N ARG A 277 -2.04 -10.30 -7.17
CA ARG A 277 -3.18 -9.45 -6.78
C ARG A 277 -3.97 -8.98 -8.01
N ARG A 278 -3.29 -8.55 -9.06
CA ARG A 278 -3.91 -8.04 -10.28
C ARG A 278 -4.71 -9.10 -11.01
N LEU A 279 -4.21 -10.32 -11.13
CA LEU A 279 -4.93 -11.42 -11.78
C LEU A 279 -6.22 -11.78 -11.03
N LEU A 280 -6.25 -11.74 -9.70
CA LEU A 280 -7.47 -11.92 -8.91
C LEU A 280 -8.49 -10.80 -9.16
N VAL A 281 -8.03 -9.55 -9.26
CA VAL A 281 -8.91 -8.41 -9.62
C VAL A 281 -9.50 -8.61 -11.01
N ILE A 282 -8.66 -8.93 -12.00
CA ILE A 282 -9.11 -9.17 -13.39
C ILE A 282 -10.14 -10.31 -13.45
N ALA A 283 -9.91 -11.40 -12.74
CA ALA A 283 -10.84 -12.54 -12.69
C ALA A 283 -12.22 -12.15 -12.17
N ALA A 284 -12.31 -11.20 -11.23
CA ALA A 284 -13.57 -10.71 -10.68
C ALA A 284 -14.19 -9.57 -11.52
N GLU A 285 -13.36 -8.63 -11.99
CA GLU A 285 -13.77 -7.40 -12.67
C GLU A 285 -14.12 -7.63 -14.15
N ASP A 286 -13.22 -8.34 -14.87
CA ASP A 286 -13.29 -8.43 -16.34
C ASP A 286 -13.91 -9.75 -16.82
N ILE A 287 -13.74 -10.84 -16.05
CA ILE A 287 -14.28 -12.17 -16.41
C ILE A 287 -15.61 -12.42 -15.70
N GLY A 288 -15.64 -12.22 -14.40
CA GLY A 288 -16.85 -12.23 -13.58
C GLY A 288 -17.78 -13.42 -13.86
N LEU A 289 -19.04 -13.11 -14.05
CA LEU A 289 -20.11 -14.10 -14.25
C LEU A 289 -20.13 -14.74 -15.64
N ALA A 290 -19.34 -14.25 -16.59
CA ALA A 290 -19.20 -14.91 -17.89
C ALA A 290 -18.52 -16.29 -17.77
N TYR A 291 -17.56 -16.41 -16.85
CA TYR A 291 -16.85 -17.65 -16.56
C TYR A 291 -16.54 -17.75 -15.04
N PRO A 292 -17.51 -18.16 -14.21
CA PRO A 292 -17.36 -18.17 -12.74
C PRO A 292 -16.20 -19.02 -12.21
N GLN A 293 -15.75 -20.03 -12.98
CA GLN A 293 -14.56 -20.82 -12.62
C GLN A 293 -13.26 -20.03 -12.72
N GLY A 294 -13.25 -18.90 -13.44
CA GLY A 294 -12.06 -18.08 -13.66
C GLY A 294 -11.39 -17.67 -12.35
N ILE A 295 -12.15 -17.16 -11.39
CA ILE A 295 -11.61 -16.73 -10.08
C ILE A 295 -11.10 -17.92 -9.26
N VAL A 296 -11.74 -19.08 -9.32
CA VAL A 296 -11.35 -20.28 -8.57
C VAL A 296 -10.00 -20.81 -9.08
N VAL A 297 -9.85 -20.95 -10.40
CA VAL A 297 -8.58 -21.40 -11.00
C VAL A 297 -7.48 -20.36 -10.76
N THR A 298 -7.78 -19.08 -10.98
CA THR A 298 -6.80 -18.01 -10.71
C THR A 298 -6.32 -18.03 -9.26
N LYS A 299 -7.22 -18.23 -8.29
CA LYS A 299 -6.84 -18.33 -6.88
C LYS A 299 -5.92 -19.52 -6.61
N ALA A 300 -6.21 -20.69 -7.18
CA ALA A 300 -5.35 -21.87 -7.08
C ALA A 300 -3.97 -21.61 -7.70
N CYS A 301 -3.90 -20.99 -8.88
CA CYS A 301 -2.65 -20.62 -9.53
C CYS A 301 -1.84 -19.61 -8.69
N VAL A 302 -2.49 -18.61 -8.10
CA VAL A 302 -1.86 -17.63 -7.22
C VAL A 302 -1.30 -18.30 -5.97
N ASP A 303 -2.05 -19.20 -5.33
CA ASP A 303 -1.58 -19.92 -4.15
C ASP A 303 -0.38 -20.82 -4.47
N ALA A 304 -0.42 -21.52 -5.60
CA ALA A 304 0.70 -22.30 -6.09
C ALA A 304 1.94 -21.43 -6.36
N ALA A 305 1.75 -20.29 -7.01
CA ALA A 305 2.83 -19.34 -7.30
C ALA A 305 3.50 -18.82 -6.02
N LEU A 306 2.71 -18.47 -5.00
CA LEU A 306 3.22 -18.00 -3.70
C LEU A 306 3.95 -19.10 -2.92
N GLN A 307 3.56 -20.35 -3.07
CA GLN A 307 4.24 -21.50 -2.44
C GLN A 307 5.55 -21.84 -3.15
N LEU A 308 5.56 -21.81 -4.47
CA LEU A 308 6.73 -22.15 -5.28
C LEU A 308 7.81 -21.06 -5.24
N GLY A 309 7.40 -19.79 -5.26
CA GLY A 309 8.32 -18.68 -5.41
C GLY A 309 8.93 -18.59 -6.82
N LEU A 310 9.76 -17.57 -7.05
CA LEU A 310 10.49 -17.43 -8.32
C LEU A 310 11.73 -18.32 -8.34
N PRO A 311 12.06 -18.93 -9.49
CA PRO A 311 11.51 -18.70 -10.83
C PRO A 311 10.29 -19.55 -11.21
N GLU A 312 9.89 -20.58 -10.44
CA GLU A 312 8.86 -21.54 -10.81
C GLU A 312 7.43 -20.96 -10.79
N ALA A 313 7.19 -19.93 -9.99
CA ALA A 313 5.92 -19.19 -9.91
C ALA A 313 5.41 -18.70 -11.29
N ARG A 314 6.31 -18.54 -12.25
CA ARG A 314 5.96 -18.14 -13.64
C ARG A 314 4.99 -19.10 -14.31
N LEU A 315 5.03 -20.39 -13.98
CA LEU A 315 4.22 -21.42 -14.63
C LEU A 315 2.73 -21.28 -14.29
N PRO A 316 2.32 -21.36 -12.99
CA PRO A 316 0.91 -21.18 -12.65
C PRO A 316 0.39 -19.78 -12.97
N LEU A 317 1.21 -18.72 -12.88
CA LEU A 317 0.77 -17.38 -13.24
C LEU A 317 0.54 -17.20 -14.74
N ALA A 318 1.36 -17.82 -15.60
CA ALA A 318 1.14 -17.85 -17.04
C ALA A 318 -0.15 -18.61 -17.39
N GLU A 319 -0.42 -19.75 -16.74
CA GLU A 319 -1.67 -20.48 -16.89
C GLU A 319 -2.88 -19.60 -16.55
N ALA A 320 -2.86 -18.91 -15.41
CA ALA A 320 -3.91 -17.98 -15.03
C ALA A 320 -4.10 -16.84 -16.04
N ALA A 321 -3.01 -16.21 -16.50
CA ALA A 321 -3.07 -15.11 -17.45
C ALA A 321 -3.68 -15.54 -18.80
N VAL A 322 -3.25 -16.67 -19.34
CA VAL A 322 -3.78 -17.23 -20.59
C VAL A 322 -5.25 -17.62 -20.43
N LEU A 323 -5.61 -18.30 -19.33
CA LEU A 323 -6.99 -18.66 -19.03
C LEU A 323 -7.90 -17.43 -19.03
N LEU A 324 -7.50 -16.38 -18.31
CA LEU A 324 -8.29 -15.16 -18.21
C LEU A 324 -8.32 -14.40 -19.54
N ALA A 325 -7.23 -14.37 -20.30
CA ALA A 325 -7.20 -13.72 -21.61
C ALA A 325 -8.14 -14.40 -22.61
N THR A 326 -8.25 -15.72 -22.57
CA THR A 326 -9.08 -16.51 -23.49
C THR A 326 -10.52 -16.74 -23.02
N ALA A 327 -10.83 -16.47 -21.75
CA ALA A 327 -12.17 -16.61 -21.18
C ALA A 327 -13.15 -15.55 -21.75
N PRO A 328 -14.47 -15.85 -21.82
CA PRO A 328 -15.47 -14.82 -22.09
C PRO A 328 -15.46 -13.74 -20.99
N LYS A 329 -15.84 -12.53 -21.35
CA LYS A 329 -15.75 -11.34 -20.49
C LYS A 329 -17.11 -10.89 -19.99
N SER A 330 -17.18 -10.44 -18.73
CA SER A 330 -18.32 -9.73 -18.17
C SER A 330 -17.89 -8.86 -17.01
N ASN A 331 -18.31 -7.61 -17.02
CA ASN A 331 -18.14 -6.67 -15.91
C ASN A 331 -19.48 -6.33 -15.22
N SER A 332 -20.53 -7.14 -15.45
CA SER A 332 -21.88 -6.89 -14.95
C SER A 332 -21.91 -6.76 -13.41
N ALA A 333 -21.22 -7.65 -12.68
CA ALA A 333 -21.14 -7.59 -11.23
C ALA A 333 -20.33 -6.38 -10.73
N HIS A 334 -19.24 -6.02 -11.43
CA HIS A 334 -18.45 -4.82 -11.16
C HIS A 334 -19.30 -3.55 -11.30
N ASN A 335 -20.00 -3.42 -12.43
CA ASN A 335 -20.87 -2.26 -12.68
C ASN A 335 -21.98 -2.14 -11.63
N ALA A 336 -22.57 -3.28 -11.23
CA ALA A 336 -23.61 -3.32 -10.22
C ALA A 336 -23.16 -2.76 -8.86
N ILE A 337 -22.00 -3.19 -8.36
CA ILE A 337 -21.49 -2.70 -7.09
C ILE A 337 -21.05 -1.23 -7.16
N ILE A 338 -20.44 -0.79 -8.25
CA ILE A 338 -20.05 0.62 -8.44
C ILE A 338 -21.30 1.51 -8.42
N ALA A 339 -22.34 1.17 -9.19
CA ALA A 339 -23.59 1.94 -9.21
C ALA A 339 -24.26 2.02 -7.82
N ALA A 340 -24.24 0.92 -7.05
CA ALA A 340 -24.78 0.90 -5.70
C ALA A 340 -23.94 1.79 -4.75
N MET A 341 -22.61 1.74 -4.84
CA MET A 341 -21.73 2.58 -4.03
C MET A 341 -21.86 4.07 -4.38
N GLU A 342 -22.01 4.42 -5.65
CA GLU A 342 -22.24 5.80 -6.07
C GLU A 342 -23.56 6.36 -5.52
N ASP A 343 -24.66 5.58 -5.58
CA ASP A 343 -25.93 5.99 -5.02
C ASP A 343 -25.83 6.24 -3.50
N ILE A 344 -25.13 5.36 -2.78
CA ILE A 344 -24.87 5.51 -1.33
C ILE A 344 -24.04 6.77 -1.05
N GLN A 345 -22.99 7.03 -1.82
CA GLN A 345 -22.13 8.22 -1.66
C GLN A 345 -22.87 9.53 -1.95
N ARG A 346 -23.85 9.49 -2.84
CA ARG A 346 -24.77 10.63 -3.11
C ARG A 346 -25.84 10.83 -2.05
N GLY A 347 -25.83 10.00 -1.00
CA GLY A 347 -26.81 10.09 0.09
C GLY A 347 -28.12 9.33 -0.18
N ALA A 348 -28.20 8.53 -1.22
CA ALA A 348 -29.36 7.66 -1.49
C ALA A 348 -29.34 6.45 -0.54
N VAL A 349 -29.45 6.75 0.75
CA VAL A 349 -29.52 5.75 1.83
C VAL A 349 -30.92 5.73 2.37
N GLY A 350 -31.53 4.55 2.48
CA GLY A 350 -32.86 4.37 3.01
C GLY A 350 -32.93 3.36 4.14
N ASP A 351 -34.01 3.39 4.89
CA ASP A 351 -34.26 2.42 5.95
C ASP A 351 -34.40 1.01 5.38
N ILE A 352 -33.76 0.05 6.05
CA ILE A 352 -33.93 -1.37 5.73
C ILE A 352 -35.40 -1.73 5.89
N PRO A 353 -36.08 -2.36 4.91
CA PRO A 353 -37.46 -2.83 5.02
C PRO A 353 -37.68 -3.61 6.31
N ARG A 354 -38.76 -3.30 7.01
CA ARG A 354 -39.02 -3.81 8.37
C ARG A 354 -38.96 -5.34 8.46
N HIS A 355 -39.48 -6.04 7.47
CA HIS A 355 -39.51 -7.50 7.40
C HIS A 355 -38.15 -8.14 7.21
N LEU A 356 -37.11 -7.37 6.84
CA LEU A 356 -35.73 -7.83 6.71
C LEU A 356 -34.89 -7.57 7.96
N LYS A 357 -35.41 -6.75 8.92
CA LYS A 357 -34.67 -6.47 10.16
C LYS A 357 -34.74 -7.67 11.10
N ASN A 358 -33.67 -7.91 11.84
CA ASN A 358 -33.65 -8.93 12.88
C ASN A 358 -34.67 -8.57 13.97
N VAL A 359 -35.37 -9.60 14.51
CA VAL A 359 -36.26 -9.43 15.64
C VAL A 359 -35.41 -9.34 16.91
N HIS A 360 -35.30 -8.13 17.48
CA HIS A 360 -34.69 -7.92 18.79
C HIS A 360 -35.75 -8.08 19.90
N ALA A 361 -35.34 -8.52 21.09
CA ALA A 361 -36.20 -8.78 22.22
C ALA A 361 -37.09 -7.58 22.62
N ASP A 362 -36.61 -6.36 22.38
CA ASP A 362 -37.32 -5.10 22.72
C ASP A 362 -38.44 -4.73 21.73
N SER A 363 -38.61 -5.47 20.64
CA SER A 363 -39.66 -5.21 19.64
C SER A 363 -40.92 -6.06 19.79
N ALA A 364 -41.06 -6.76 20.90
CA ALA A 364 -42.17 -7.70 21.17
C ALA A 364 -43.56 -7.03 21.29
N GLY A 365 -43.70 -5.70 21.25
CA GLY A 365 -44.96 -4.95 21.48
C GLY A 365 -45.63 -4.34 20.26
N THR A 366 -45.03 -4.31 19.08
CA THR A 366 -45.62 -3.65 17.90
C THR A 366 -45.83 -4.62 16.75
N ALA A 367 -47.11 -4.97 16.60
CA ALA A 367 -47.75 -5.56 15.43
C ALA A 367 -46.90 -6.45 14.47
N ARG A 368 -47.29 -7.71 14.38
CA ARG A 368 -46.99 -8.70 13.34
C ARG A 368 -47.20 -8.23 11.87
N ALA A 369 -47.11 -6.94 11.58
CA ALA A 369 -47.29 -6.39 10.26
C ALA A 369 -46.01 -6.63 9.41
N ALA A 370 -46.16 -7.46 8.39
CA ALA A 370 -45.18 -7.89 7.38
C ALA A 370 -44.12 -8.86 7.89
N ALA A 371 -44.52 -10.10 8.17
CA ALA A 371 -43.57 -11.21 8.34
C ALA A 371 -42.79 -11.42 7.04
N TYR A 372 -41.45 -11.61 7.17
CA TYR A 372 -40.60 -12.05 6.05
C TYR A 372 -41.19 -13.34 5.44
N LYS A 373 -41.41 -13.31 4.13
CA LYS A 373 -41.87 -14.50 3.41
C LYS A 373 -40.61 -15.33 3.04
N TYR A 374 -40.50 -16.50 3.66
CA TYR A 374 -39.32 -17.37 3.48
C TYR A 374 -39.38 -18.07 2.11
N PRO A 375 -38.51 -17.75 1.13
CA PRO A 375 -38.65 -18.24 -0.25
C PRO A 375 -38.66 -19.75 -0.40
N HIS A 376 -37.92 -20.50 0.46
CA HIS A 376 -37.82 -21.95 0.36
C HIS A 376 -39.13 -22.72 0.60
N VAL A 377 -40.17 -22.09 1.14
CA VAL A 377 -41.49 -22.72 1.30
C VAL A 377 -42.45 -22.45 0.12
N TYR A 378 -41.97 -21.68 -0.89
CA TYR A 378 -42.71 -21.37 -2.08
C TYR A 378 -42.21 -22.13 -3.30
N PRO A 379 -43.04 -22.35 -4.34
CA PRO A 379 -42.60 -22.97 -5.61
C PRO A 379 -41.36 -22.27 -6.18
N ASN A 380 -40.47 -23.05 -6.74
CA ASN A 380 -39.19 -22.58 -7.28
C ASN A 380 -38.33 -21.75 -6.31
N HIS A 381 -38.60 -21.85 -4.98
CA HIS A 381 -37.92 -21.06 -3.95
C HIS A 381 -37.97 -19.56 -4.19
N TYR A 382 -39.09 -19.08 -4.77
CA TYR A 382 -39.29 -17.69 -5.11
C TYR A 382 -40.64 -17.14 -4.58
N VAL A 383 -40.61 -15.93 -4.05
CA VAL A 383 -41.82 -15.17 -3.69
C VAL A 383 -41.52 -13.68 -3.92
N LYS A 384 -42.47 -12.99 -4.54
CA LYS A 384 -42.36 -11.56 -4.77
C LYS A 384 -42.49 -10.82 -3.45
N GLN A 385 -41.43 -10.13 -3.02
CA GLN A 385 -41.40 -9.21 -1.90
C GLN A 385 -40.32 -8.16 -2.14
N ARG A 386 -40.40 -7.04 -1.41
CA ARG A 386 -39.42 -5.96 -1.56
C ARG A 386 -38.19 -6.21 -0.71
N TYR A 387 -37.00 -6.03 -1.29
CA TYR A 387 -35.72 -6.17 -0.60
C TYR A 387 -34.95 -4.85 -0.46
N LEU A 388 -35.12 -3.92 -1.43
CA LEU A 388 -34.49 -2.61 -1.35
C LEU A 388 -35.30 -1.65 -0.49
N PRO A 389 -34.66 -0.64 0.14
CA PRO A 389 -35.33 0.49 0.78
C PRO A 389 -36.38 1.15 -0.12
N GLU A 390 -37.45 1.64 0.46
CA GLU A 390 -38.53 2.33 -0.29
C GLU A 390 -38.02 3.58 -1.02
N SER A 391 -37.08 4.29 -0.41
CA SER A 391 -36.43 5.48 -1.00
C SER A 391 -35.71 5.22 -2.32
N LEU A 392 -35.28 3.98 -2.58
CA LEU A 392 -34.62 3.59 -3.84
C LEU A 392 -35.60 3.19 -4.95
N GLY A 393 -36.90 3.12 -4.67
CA GLY A 393 -37.92 2.76 -5.67
C GLY A 393 -37.64 1.39 -6.31
N ASP A 394 -37.74 1.34 -7.63
CA ASP A 394 -37.48 0.14 -8.45
C ASP A 394 -36.05 0.15 -9.04
N ARG A 395 -35.07 0.70 -8.28
CA ARG A 395 -33.68 0.77 -8.71
C ARG A 395 -33.13 -0.61 -9.04
N THR A 396 -32.54 -0.76 -10.22
CA THR A 396 -31.86 -1.96 -10.66
C THR A 396 -30.37 -1.67 -10.75
N TYR A 397 -29.54 -2.47 -10.07
CA TYR A 397 -28.08 -2.37 -10.09
C TYR A 397 -27.46 -3.42 -10.97
N TYR A 398 -27.99 -4.66 -10.94
CA TYR A 398 -27.44 -5.76 -11.71
C TYR A 398 -28.22 -5.93 -13.02
N GLU A 399 -27.48 -5.87 -14.13
CA GLU A 399 -27.96 -6.15 -15.47
C GLU A 399 -27.20 -7.34 -16.02
N TYR A 400 -27.93 -8.32 -16.56
CA TYR A 400 -27.32 -9.52 -17.15
C TYR A 400 -26.49 -9.18 -18.38
N GLY A 401 -25.22 -9.58 -18.38
CA GLY A 401 -24.34 -9.45 -19.53
C GLY A 401 -24.79 -10.29 -20.73
N PRO A 402 -24.34 -9.97 -21.95
CA PRO A 402 -24.74 -10.66 -23.17
C PRO A 402 -24.15 -12.07 -23.34
N ASN A 403 -23.29 -12.50 -22.43
CA ASN A 403 -22.62 -13.80 -22.48
C ASN A 403 -23.59 -14.97 -22.20
N LYS A 404 -23.21 -16.17 -22.65
CA LYS A 404 -24.03 -17.38 -22.57
C LYS A 404 -24.48 -17.73 -21.14
N THR A 405 -23.61 -17.58 -20.18
CA THR A 405 -23.86 -17.96 -18.78
C THR A 405 -24.91 -17.05 -18.15
N GLU A 406 -24.74 -15.74 -18.25
CA GLU A 406 -25.68 -14.77 -17.67
C GLU A 406 -27.03 -14.76 -18.42
N GLN A 407 -27.05 -14.97 -19.74
CA GLN A 407 -28.27 -15.09 -20.47
C GLN A 407 -29.04 -16.38 -20.15
N ALA A 408 -28.37 -17.45 -19.79
CA ALA A 408 -29.04 -18.65 -19.26
C ALA A 408 -29.67 -18.41 -17.89
N ALA A 409 -28.96 -17.72 -17.00
CA ALA A 409 -29.49 -17.33 -15.70
C ALA A 409 -30.68 -16.35 -15.83
N LYS A 410 -30.56 -15.38 -16.77
CA LYS A 410 -31.67 -14.45 -17.06
C LYS A 410 -32.94 -15.19 -17.45
N ARG A 411 -32.87 -16.07 -18.44
CA ARG A 411 -34.02 -16.87 -18.92
C ARG A 411 -34.64 -17.67 -17.78
N TYR A 412 -33.82 -18.34 -16.96
CA TYR A 412 -34.31 -19.12 -15.83
C TYR A 412 -35.16 -18.26 -14.88
N TRP A 413 -34.70 -17.04 -14.57
CA TRP A 413 -35.40 -16.16 -13.65
C TRP A 413 -36.58 -15.44 -14.29
N ASP A 414 -36.53 -15.11 -15.58
CA ASP A 414 -37.68 -14.54 -16.33
C ASP A 414 -38.84 -15.53 -16.34
N ASP A 415 -38.57 -16.81 -16.58
CA ASP A 415 -39.58 -17.88 -16.55
C ASP A 415 -40.25 -18.02 -15.19
N ILE A 416 -39.47 -17.90 -14.08
CA ILE A 416 -40.00 -18.02 -12.72
C ILE A 416 -40.74 -16.76 -12.28
N LYS A 417 -40.26 -15.58 -12.65
CA LYS A 417 -40.85 -14.29 -12.24
C LYS A 417 -42.02 -13.87 -13.11
N GLY A 418 -42.17 -14.48 -14.26
CA GLY A 418 -43.21 -14.12 -15.24
C GLY A 418 -42.97 -12.77 -15.91
N THR A 419 -41.70 -12.45 -16.15
CA THR A 419 -41.26 -11.18 -16.75
C THR A 419 -40.66 -11.43 -18.15
#